data_fea9c7638e2c02fcc9a3b14f3c8aca69
#
_entry.id   fea9c7638e2c02fcc9a3b14f3c8aca69
#
_cell.length_a   1.000
_cell.length_b   1.000
_cell.length_c   1.000
_cell.angle_alpha   90.00
_cell.angle_beta   90.00
_cell.angle_gamma   90.00
#
_symmetry.space_group_name_H-M   'P 1'
#
loop_
_entity.id
_entity.type
_entity.pdbx_description
1 polymer ?
#
loop_
_entity_poly.entity_id
_entity_poly.type
_entity_poly.pdbx_seq_one_letter_code
_entity_poly.pdbx_strand_id
1 'polypeptide(L)'
;ILGIPFVDLKKQKLEIAVLSLIPEPIARNHNIVAFNKIAGNAGGKEASLEVAMLDTDDLGAIDFIKKKTGFKILPRLTNTESMKSALIQYQKSLQADFGDIIQQEAASLKVTTEGGESGEVSGDDLKKLAEDLPVVRIVDTLLKHAAIQDASDIHIEQTEFEVIVRYRIDGMLHDAMILPKSAGSSIIARLKVLSNLKLDEKRLPQDGRFR
;
A
#
# COMPACT_ATOMS: atom_id res chain seq x y z
N ILE A 1 -18.38 -18.65 28.39
CA ILE A 1 -18.54 -18.78 26.91
C ILE A 1 -19.15 -17.46 26.45
N LEU A 2 -18.33 -16.63 25.92
CA LEU A 2 -18.64 -15.26 25.42
C LEU A 2 -19.47 -15.32 24.15
N GLY A 3 -20.63 -15.72 24.03
CA GLY A 3 -21.60 -15.71 22.91
C GLY A 3 -21.23 -15.01 21.61
N ILE A 4 -19.92 -14.97 21.26
CA ILE A 4 -19.39 -14.33 20.05
C ILE A 4 -19.61 -15.28 18.88
N PRO A 5 -20.33 -14.88 17.82
CA PRO A 5 -20.60 -15.73 16.67
C PRO A 5 -19.31 -16.02 15.88
N PHE A 6 -19.21 -17.23 15.35
CA PHE A 6 -18.14 -17.62 14.42
C PHE A 6 -18.49 -17.22 12.99
N VAL A 7 -17.48 -16.80 12.23
CA VAL A 7 -17.60 -16.48 10.79
C VAL A 7 -16.55 -17.22 9.96
N ASP A 8 -16.99 -17.83 8.86
CA ASP A 8 -16.12 -18.44 7.85
C ASP A 8 -16.00 -17.51 6.65
N LEU A 9 -14.88 -16.79 6.57
CA LEU A 9 -14.64 -15.80 5.51
C LEU A 9 -14.45 -16.41 4.11
N LYS A 10 -14.18 -17.73 4.02
CA LYS A 10 -14.08 -18.42 2.73
C LYS A 10 -15.43 -18.51 2.01
N LYS A 11 -16.52 -18.50 2.78
CA LYS A 11 -17.90 -18.60 2.27
C LYS A 11 -18.55 -17.25 2.01
N GLN A 12 -17.85 -16.15 2.35
CA GLN A 12 -18.37 -14.81 2.19
C GLN A 12 -17.62 -14.07 1.09
N LYS A 13 -18.36 -13.30 0.29
CA LYS A 13 -17.76 -12.37 -0.68
C LYS A 13 -17.32 -11.14 0.11
N LEU A 14 -16.01 -10.97 0.23
CA LEU A 14 -15.44 -9.79 0.89
C LEU A 14 -15.42 -8.62 -0.09
N GLU A 15 -16.02 -7.51 0.30
CA GLU A 15 -15.97 -6.27 -0.48
C GLU A 15 -14.67 -5.53 -0.16
N ILE A 16 -13.91 -5.16 -1.20
CA ILE A 16 -12.64 -4.45 -1.07
C ILE A 16 -12.83 -3.12 -0.31
N ALA A 17 -13.94 -2.42 -0.57
CA ALA A 17 -14.28 -1.18 0.12
C ALA A 17 -14.43 -1.35 1.65
N VAL A 18 -14.89 -2.52 2.10
CA VAL A 18 -15.02 -2.84 3.54
C VAL A 18 -13.68 -3.30 4.10
N LEU A 19 -12.95 -4.14 3.35
CA LEU A 19 -11.60 -4.58 3.72
C LEU A 19 -10.67 -3.39 3.97
N SER A 20 -10.68 -2.40 3.09
CA SER A 20 -9.81 -1.21 3.13
C SER A 20 -10.07 -0.29 4.34
N LEU A 21 -11.17 -0.48 5.08
CA LEU A 21 -11.42 0.27 6.33
C LEU A 21 -10.40 -0.07 7.43
N ILE A 22 -9.81 -1.27 7.37
CA ILE A 22 -8.67 -1.65 8.20
C ILE A 22 -7.48 -1.82 7.27
N PRO A 23 -6.42 -1.02 7.37
CA PRO A 23 -5.22 -1.17 6.55
C PRO A 23 -4.59 -2.55 6.69
N GLU A 24 -4.04 -3.09 5.59
CA GLU A 24 -3.44 -4.43 5.55
C GLU A 24 -2.41 -4.69 6.66
N PRO A 25 -1.50 -3.75 7.00
CA PRO A 25 -0.53 -3.98 8.06
C PRO A 25 -1.16 -4.20 9.43
N ILE A 26 -2.21 -3.43 9.75
CA ILE A 26 -2.97 -3.59 11.00
C ILE A 26 -3.71 -4.92 11.00
N ALA A 27 -4.35 -5.25 9.87
CA ALA A 27 -5.03 -6.52 9.68
C ALA A 27 -4.09 -7.72 9.92
N ARG A 28 -2.84 -7.65 9.43
CA ARG A 28 -1.82 -8.69 9.62
C ARG A 28 -1.29 -8.74 11.05
N ASN A 29 -0.95 -7.60 11.64
CA ASN A 29 -0.33 -7.55 12.97
C ASN A 29 -1.27 -8.07 14.06
N HIS A 30 -2.55 -7.70 13.97
CA HIS A 30 -3.56 -8.08 14.95
C HIS A 30 -4.44 -9.27 14.53
N ASN A 31 -4.22 -9.83 13.33
CA ASN A 31 -5.06 -10.88 12.76
C ASN A 31 -6.55 -10.49 12.76
N ILE A 32 -6.85 -9.30 12.23
CA ILE A 32 -8.17 -8.70 12.24
C ILE A 32 -8.54 -8.25 10.83
N VAL A 33 -9.75 -8.59 10.38
CA VAL A 33 -10.24 -8.24 9.04
C VAL A 33 -11.68 -7.73 9.13
N ALA A 34 -11.93 -6.55 8.55
CA ALA A 34 -13.30 -6.06 8.36
C ALA A 34 -13.95 -6.81 7.18
N PHE A 35 -15.15 -7.35 7.37
CA PHE A 35 -15.81 -8.11 6.32
C PHE A 35 -17.24 -7.65 6.01
N ASN A 36 -17.88 -6.91 6.91
CA ASN A 36 -19.22 -6.37 6.69
C ASN A 36 -19.41 -5.03 7.40
N LYS A 37 -20.01 -4.07 6.69
CA LYS A 37 -20.35 -2.76 7.22
C LYS A 37 -21.88 -2.65 7.34
N ILE A 38 -22.37 -2.44 8.55
CA ILE A 38 -23.78 -2.25 8.83
C ILE A 38 -24.03 -0.75 8.91
N ALA A 39 -24.85 -0.23 7.98
CA ALA A 39 -25.25 1.17 7.98
C ALA A 39 -26.09 1.48 9.22
N GLY A 40 -25.83 2.63 9.83
CA GLY A 40 -26.71 3.16 10.88
C GLY A 40 -28.07 3.58 10.29
N ASN A 41 -29.14 3.40 11.04
CA ASN A 41 -30.48 3.83 10.64
C ASN A 41 -30.85 5.14 11.32
N ALA A 42 -31.73 5.92 10.68
CA ALA A 42 -32.30 7.18 11.23
C ALA A 42 -33.03 7.00 12.58
N GLY A 43 -33.20 5.76 13.05
CA GLY A 43 -33.79 5.39 14.34
C GLY A 43 -32.78 5.16 15.48
N GLY A 44 -31.53 5.68 15.39
CA GLY A 44 -30.58 5.71 16.50
C GLY A 44 -29.62 4.50 16.59
N LYS A 45 -29.57 3.61 15.60
CA LYS A 45 -28.50 2.59 15.53
C LYS A 45 -27.25 3.20 14.92
N GLU A 46 -26.16 3.21 15.69
CA GLU A 46 -24.84 3.62 15.22
C GLU A 46 -24.35 2.70 14.09
N ALA A 47 -23.68 3.27 13.11
CA ALA A 47 -23.02 2.49 12.06
C ALA A 47 -22.01 1.54 12.72
N SER A 48 -22.03 0.28 12.32
CA SER A 48 -21.24 -0.77 12.94
C SER A 48 -20.40 -1.51 11.89
N LEU A 49 -19.24 -2.00 12.31
CA LEU A 49 -18.32 -2.75 11.48
C LEU A 49 -18.16 -4.16 12.07
N GLU A 50 -18.50 -5.18 11.30
CA GLU A 50 -18.23 -6.57 11.69
C GLU A 50 -16.80 -6.92 11.34
N VAL A 51 -16.06 -7.40 12.34
CA VAL A 51 -14.63 -7.65 12.26
C VAL A 51 -14.34 -9.09 12.65
N ALA A 52 -13.73 -9.84 11.75
CA ALA A 52 -13.28 -11.19 12.03
C ALA A 52 -11.91 -11.17 12.70
N MET A 53 -11.74 -11.89 13.80
CA MET A 53 -10.54 -11.94 14.62
C MET A 53 -10.20 -13.38 14.99
N LEU A 54 -8.91 -13.68 15.16
CA LEU A 54 -8.45 -14.95 15.74
C LEU A 54 -8.56 -14.94 17.26
N ASP A 55 -8.36 -13.79 17.87
CA ASP A 55 -8.48 -13.56 19.30
C ASP A 55 -9.46 -12.41 19.54
N THR A 56 -10.61 -12.73 20.12
CA THR A 56 -11.67 -11.75 20.41
C THR A 56 -11.49 -11.06 21.76
N ASP A 57 -10.50 -11.47 22.54
CA ASP A 57 -10.16 -10.87 23.83
C ASP A 57 -9.10 -9.76 23.70
N ASP A 58 -8.57 -9.52 22.50
CA ASP A 58 -7.69 -8.38 22.20
C ASP A 58 -8.50 -7.07 22.16
N LEU A 59 -8.88 -6.60 23.35
CA LEU A 59 -9.62 -5.34 23.53
C LEU A 59 -8.82 -4.12 23.04
N GLY A 60 -7.48 -4.21 23.11
CA GLY A 60 -6.60 -3.14 22.64
C GLY A 60 -6.72 -2.90 21.13
N ALA A 61 -6.71 -3.99 20.36
CA ALA A 61 -6.92 -3.93 18.93
C ALA A 61 -8.33 -3.46 18.55
N ILE A 62 -9.35 -3.91 19.28
CA ILE A 62 -10.76 -3.47 19.07
C ILE A 62 -10.89 -1.97 19.31
N ASP A 63 -10.35 -1.45 20.40
CA ASP A 63 -10.40 -0.02 20.73
C ASP A 63 -9.60 0.83 19.74
N PHE A 64 -8.46 0.33 19.30
CA PHE A 64 -7.65 0.99 18.26
C PHE A 64 -8.43 1.13 16.96
N ILE A 65 -9.04 0.05 16.46
CA ILE A 65 -9.82 0.06 15.23
C ILE A 65 -11.05 0.96 15.38
N LYS A 66 -11.73 0.93 16.53
CA LYS A 66 -12.86 1.80 16.83
C LYS A 66 -12.46 3.27 16.73
N LYS A 67 -11.33 3.66 17.30
CA LYS A 67 -10.81 5.04 17.23
C LYS A 67 -10.44 5.44 15.80
N LYS A 68 -9.83 4.53 15.05
CA LYS A 68 -9.39 4.80 13.67
C LYS A 68 -10.56 4.88 12.69
N THR A 69 -11.53 4.01 12.80
CA THR A 69 -12.65 3.90 11.84
C THR A 69 -13.89 4.71 12.24
N GLY A 70 -14.03 5.05 13.52
CA GLY A 70 -15.23 5.71 14.06
C GLY A 70 -16.48 4.84 14.13
N PHE A 71 -16.37 3.53 13.77
CA PHE A 71 -17.49 2.59 13.81
C PHE A 71 -17.56 1.85 15.13
N LYS A 72 -18.78 1.42 15.51
CA LYS A 72 -18.94 0.43 16.56
C LYS A 72 -18.46 -0.92 16.06
N ILE A 73 -17.47 -1.51 16.73
CA ILE A 73 -16.88 -2.79 16.32
C ILE A 73 -17.71 -3.95 16.89
N LEU A 74 -18.05 -4.88 16.00
CA LEU A 74 -18.74 -6.12 16.32
C LEU A 74 -17.78 -7.30 16.04
N PRO A 75 -17.07 -7.81 17.06
CA PRO A 75 -16.12 -8.90 16.86
C PRO A 75 -16.81 -10.20 16.49
N ARG A 76 -16.17 -10.98 15.63
CA ARG A 76 -16.56 -12.33 15.22
C ARG A 76 -15.32 -13.23 15.30
N LEU A 77 -15.46 -14.40 15.85
CA LEU A 77 -14.39 -15.37 15.88
C LEU A 77 -14.22 -16.00 14.51
N THR A 78 -12.98 -16.18 14.06
CA THR A 78 -12.68 -16.89 12.81
C THR A 78 -11.51 -17.85 13.00
N ASN A 79 -11.23 -18.67 12.00
CA ASN A 79 -10.09 -19.58 12.01
C ASN A 79 -8.91 -19.03 11.19
N THR A 80 -7.73 -19.59 11.41
CA THR A 80 -6.48 -19.19 10.75
C THR A 80 -6.55 -19.30 9.22
N GLU A 81 -7.26 -20.28 8.70
CA GLU A 81 -7.38 -20.47 7.24
C GLU A 81 -8.26 -19.39 6.60
N SER A 82 -9.39 -19.05 7.23
CA SER A 82 -10.24 -17.93 6.79
C SER A 82 -9.49 -16.60 6.86
N MET A 83 -8.73 -16.38 7.93
CA MET A 83 -7.89 -15.20 8.09
C MET A 83 -6.85 -15.08 6.96
N LYS A 84 -6.09 -16.15 6.70
CA LYS A 84 -5.12 -16.19 5.59
C LYS A 84 -5.78 -15.91 4.24
N SER A 85 -6.95 -16.51 3.97
CA SER A 85 -7.70 -16.28 2.74
C SER A 85 -8.12 -14.81 2.56
N ALA A 86 -8.56 -14.16 3.64
CA ALA A 86 -8.92 -12.75 3.64
C ALA A 86 -7.70 -11.84 3.43
N LEU A 87 -6.58 -12.13 4.11
CA LEU A 87 -5.33 -11.38 3.97
C LEU A 87 -4.73 -11.47 2.55
N ILE A 88 -4.89 -12.60 1.87
CA ILE A 88 -4.51 -12.74 0.44
C ILE A 88 -5.36 -11.83 -0.45
N GLN A 89 -6.61 -11.54 -0.08
CA GLN A 89 -7.46 -10.64 -0.87
C GLN A 89 -6.99 -9.19 -0.82
N TYR A 90 -6.38 -8.73 0.27
CA TYR A 90 -5.71 -7.42 0.31
C TYR A 90 -4.61 -7.33 -0.75
N GLN A 91 -3.75 -8.35 -0.84
CA GLN A 91 -2.67 -8.38 -1.84
C GLN A 91 -3.20 -8.42 -3.27
N LYS A 92 -4.27 -9.18 -3.53
CA LYS A 92 -4.88 -9.25 -4.87
C LYS A 92 -5.51 -7.94 -5.27
N SER A 93 -6.13 -7.20 -4.35
CA SER A 93 -6.71 -5.89 -4.65
C SER A 93 -5.62 -4.86 -4.95
N LEU A 94 -4.53 -4.87 -4.19
CA LEU A 94 -3.37 -4.03 -4.43
C LEU A 94 -2.69 -4.36 -5.77
N GLN A 95 -2.49 -5.65 -6.07
CA GLN A 95 -1.94 -6.08 -7.35
C GLN A 95 -2.87 -5.80 -8.54
N ALA A 96 -4.20 -5.79 -8.36
CA ALA A 96 -5.13 -5.43 -9.42
C ALA A 96 -5.09 -3.93 -9.73
N ASP A 97 -5.03 -3.09 -8.69
CA ASP A 97 -4.96 -1.64 -8.88
C ASP A 97 -3.58 -1.17 -9.40
N PHE A 98 -2.53 -1.92 -9.09
CA PHE A 98 -1.15 -1.58 -9.43
C PHE A 98 -0.54 -2.50 -10.51
N GLY A 99 -0.91 -3.78 -10.53
CA GLY A 99 -0.28 -4.79 -11.38
C GLY A 99 -0.44 -4.48 -12.85
N ASP A 100 -1.62 -4.05 -13.27
CA ASP A 100 -1.89 -3.72 -14.66
C ASP A 100 -1.15 -2.44 -15.10
N ILE A 101 -1.09 -1.43 -14.24
CA ILE A 101 -0.36 -0.19 -14.50
C ILE A 101 1.15 -0.48 -14.56
N ILE A 102 1.67 -1.23 -13.61
CA ILE A 102 3.12 -1.49 -13.50
C ILE A 102 3.61 -2.48 -14.54
N GLN A 103 2.85 -3.54 -14.85
CA GLN A 103 3.25 -4.49 -15.89
C GLN A 103 3.22 -3.88 -17.28
N GLN A 104 2.22 -3.07 -17.61
CA GLN A 104 2.16 -2.38 -18.89
C GLN A 104 3.24 -1.31 -19.02
N GLU A 105 3.53 -0.59 -17.95
CA GLU A 105 4.48 0.52 -17.98
C GLU A 105 5.93 0.10 -17.70
N ALA A 106 6.17 -0.96 -16.90
CA ALA A 106 7.49 -1.56 -16.78
C ALA A 106 7.93 -2.27 -18.08
N ALA A 107 6.99 -2.79 -18.87
CA ALA A 107 7.29 -3.32 -20.21
C ALA A 107 7.67 -2.20 -21.18
N SER A 108 7.04 -1.03 -21.11
CA SER A 108 7.41 0.13 -21.95
C SER A 108 8.76 0.75 -21.56
N LEU A 109 9.13 0.74 -20.27
CA LEU A 109 10.44 1.19 -19.79
C LEU A 109 11.60 0.29 -20.27
N LYS A 110 11.36 -1.01 -20.53
CA LYS A 110 12.36 -1.91 -21.09
C LYS A 110 12.73 -1.56 -22.54
N VAL A 111 11.80 -1.03 -23.30
CA VAL A 111 12.02 -0.70 -24.72
C VAL A 111 12.91 0.53 -24.89
N THR A 112 12.91 1.46 -23.94
CA THR A 112 13.71 2.69 -23.99
C THR A 112 15.15 2.51 -23.51
N THR A 113 15.47 1.42 -22.79
CA THR A 113 16.79 1.17 -22.21
C THR A 113 17.68 0.23 -23.04
N GLU A 114 17.18 -0.39 -24.10
CA GLU A 114 18.01 -1.26 -24.98
C GLU A 114 18.98 -0.50 -25.90
N GLY A 115 19.07 0.81 -25.80
CA GLY A 115 19.90 1.67 -26.66
C GLY A 115 21.10 2.35 -26.01
N GLY A 116 21.52 2.03 -24.78
CA GLY A 116 22.58 2.80 -24.13
C GLY A 116 23.40 2.04 -23.10
N GLU A 117 24.52 1.47 -23.53
CA GLU A 117 25.61 1.09 -22.62
C GLU A 117 26.13 2.33 -21.86
N SER A 118 26.29 2.17 -20.55
CA SER A 118 27.21 2.88 -19.62
C SER A 118 27.82 4.22 -20.09
N GLY A 119 27.00 5.23 -20.37
CA GLY A 119 27.41 6.62 -20.51
C GLY A 119 26.85 7.45 -19.35
N GLU A 120 27.57 8.49 -18.92
CA GLU A 120 27.09 9.51 -18.01
C GLU A 120 25.82 10.14 -18.62
N VAL A 121 24.66 9.78 -18.06
CA VAL A 121 23.36 10.31 -18.48
C VAL A 121 23.33 11.79 -18.13
N SER A 122 23.20 12.66 -19.14
CA SER A 122 23.19 14.12 -18.93
C SER A 122 21.96 14.55 -18.08
N GLY A 123 22.07 15.73 -17.45
CA GLY A 123 20.95 16.27 -16.67
C GLY A 123 19.66 16.44 -17.46
N ASP A 124 19.76 16.74 -18.77
CA ASP A 124 18.61 16.87 -19.68
C ASP A 124 17.96 15.51 -20.00
N ASP A 125 18.73 14.44 -20.10
CA ASP A 125 18.21 13.10 -20.31
C ASP A 125 17.54 12.57 -19.04
N LEU A 126 18.10 12.86 -17.86
CA LEU A 126 17.47 12.54 -16.58
C LEU A 126 16.14 13.28 -16.41
N LYS A 127 16.03 14.51 -16.90
CA LYS A 127 14.79 15.27 -16.86
C LYS A 127 13.73 14.66 -17.78
N LYS A 128 14.09 14.25 -18.98
CA LYS A 128 13.19 13.54 -19.90
C LYS A 128 12.69 12.22 -19.29
N LEU A 129 13.58 11.44 -18.67
CA LEU A 129 13.21 10.21 -17.97
C LEU A 129 12.27 10.47 -16.78
N ALA A 130 12.39 11.61 -16.09
CA ALA A 130 11.54 11.99 -14.99
C ALA A 130 10.14 12.46 -15.43
N GLU A 131 10.00 12.92 -16.66
CA GLU A 131 8.76 13.41 -17.26
C GLU A 131 8.04 12.32 -18.09
N ASP A 132 8.63 11.14 -18.21
CA ASP A 132 8.04 10.01 -18.94
C ASP A 132 6.73 9.57 -18.27
N LEU A 133 5.66 9.47 -19.05
CA LEU A 133 4.30 9.18 -18.56
C LEU A 133 4.20 7.95 -17.65
N PRO A 134 4.84 6.81 -17.96
CA PRO A 134 4.88 5.66 -17.07
C PRO A 134 5.44 5.96 -15.69
N VAL A 135 6.57 6.66 -15.63
CA VAL A 135 7.24 7.00 -14.36
C VAL A 135 6.41 7.94 -13.52
N VAL A 136 5.77 8.93 -14.15
CA VAL A 136 4.86 9.87 -13.48
C VAL A 136 3.71 9.10 -12.82
N ARG A 137 3.09 8.17 -13.55
CA ARG A 137 1.98 7.36 -13.01
C ARG A 137 2.42 6.44 -11.89
N ILE A 138 3.58 5.79 -12.01
CA ILE A 138 4.13 4.94 -10.94
C ILE A 138 4.30 5.77 -9.66
N VAL A 139 4.97 6.91 -9.74
CA VAL A 139 5.23 7.76 -8.57
C VAL A 139 3.92 8.31 -7.98
N ASP A 140 3.00 8.81 -8.80
CA ASP A 140 1.70 9.31 -8.35
C ASP A 140 0.89 8.21 -7.64
N THR A 141 0.94 6.98 -8.18
CA THR A 141 0.25 5.84 -7.61
C THR A 141 0.85 5.43 -6.28
N LEU A 142 2.19 5.41 -6.17
CA LEU A 142 2.89 5.14 -4.91
C LEU A 142 2.52 6.16 -3.82
N LEU A 143 2.50 7.45 -4.16
CA LEU A 143 2.14 8.52 -3.22
C LEU A 143 0.67 8.44 -2.78
N LYS A 144 -0.25 8.23 -3.73
CA LYS A 144 -1.68 8.07 -3.43
C LYS A 144 -1.93 6.86 -2.53
N HIS A 145 -1.28 5.73 -2.84
CA HIS A 145 -1.44 4.52 -2.05
C HIS A 145 -0.87 4.69 -0.64
N ALA A 146 0.29 5.30 -0.49
CA ALA A 146 0.86 5.61 0.83
C ALA A 146 -0.08 6.51 1.66
N ALA A 147 -0.71 7.51 1.02
CA ALA A 147 -1.68 8.38 1.68
C ALA A 147 -2.95 7.62 2.12
N ILE A 148 -3.46 6.70 1.29
CA ILE A 148 -4.62 5.85 1.65
C ILE A 148 -4.29 4.93 2.83
N GLN A 149 -3.04 4.46 2.91
CA GLN A 149 -2.56 3.59 4.00
C GLN A 149 -2.15 4.35 5.26
N ASP A 150 -2.30 5.67 5.30
CA ASP A 150 -1.81 6.53 6.39
C ASP A 150 -0.31 6.30 6.70
N ALA A 151 0.48 6.06 5.66
CA ALA A 151 1.92 5.85 5.82
C ALA A 151 2.61 7.15 6.25
N SER A 152 3.47 7.07 7.26
CA SER A 152 4.30 8.19 7.71
C SER A 152 5.52 8.41 6.80
N ASP A 153 6.04 7.34 6.20
CA ASP A 153 7.23 7.36 5.36
C ASP A 153 7.11 6.39 4.19
N ILE A 154 7.76 6.74 3.07
CA ILE A 154 7.96 5.87 1.91
C ILE A 154 9.46 5.66 1.75
N HIS A 155 9.92 4.43 1.80
CA HIS A 155 11.29 4.04 1.54
C HIS A 155 11.37 3.43 0.14
N ILE A 156 12.24 3.96 -0.71
CA ILE A 156 12.51 3.44 -2.05
C ILE A 156 13.98 3.08 -2.11
N GLU A 157 14.28 1.80 -2.16
CA GLU A 157 15.63 1.28 -2.09
C GLU A 157 15.97 0.49 -3.34
N GLN A 158 17.04 0.89 -4.01
CA GLN A 158 17.54 0.18 -5.17
C GLN A 158 18.55 -0.87 -4.72
N THR A 159 18.25 -2.13 -5.00
CA THR A 159 19.14 -3.26 -4.79
C THR A 159 19.92 -3.61 -6.07
N GLU A 160 20.70 -4.68 -6.05
CA GLU A 160 21.40 -5.18 -7.22
C GLU A 160 20.44 -5.64 -8.34
N PHE A 161 19.28 -6.18 -8.00
CA PHE A 161 18.36 -6.82 -8.93
C PHE A 161 17.04 -6.07 -9.13
N GLU A 162 16.60 -5.31 -8.13
CA GLU A 162 15.26 -4.75 -8.08
C GLU A 162 15.21 -3.45 -7.27
N VAL A 163 14.07 -2.76 -7.32
CA VAL A 163 13.75 -1.62 -6.47
C VAL A 163 12.66 -2.04 -5.50
N ILE A 164 12.95 -1.95 -4.21
CA ILE A 164 12.01 -2.28 -3.14
C ILE A 164 11.38 -0.99 -2.62
N VAL A 165 10.05 -0.95 -2.62
CA VAL A 165 9.28 0.14 -2.02
C VAL A 165 8.66 -0.36 -0.73
N ARG A 166 8.91 0.36 0.37
CA ARG A 166 8.36 0.05 1.68
C ARG A 166 7.64 1.26 2.27
N TYR A 167 6.54 1.01 2.95
CA TYR A 167 5.82 2.03 3.71
C TYR A 167 6.01 1.82 5.20
N ARG A 168 6.17 2.92 5.93
CA ARG A 168 6.07 2.88 7.39
C ARG A 168 4.64 3.20 7.79
N ILE A 169 3.96 2.24 8.42
CA ILE A 169 2.58 2.35 8.88
C ILE A 169 2.58 1.97 10.36
N ASP A 170 2.04 2.83 11.21
CA ASP A 170 2.03 2.65 12.66
C ASP A 170 3.43 2.30 13.26
N GLY A 171 4.48 2.93 12.72
CA GLY A 171 5.87 2.74 13.16
C GLY A 171 6.60 1.55 12.54
N MET A 172 5.91 0.63 11.85
CA MET A 172 6.49 -0.57 11.25
C MET A 172 6.66 -0.43 9.74
N LEU A 173 7.79 -0.94 9.20
CA LEU A 173 8.04 -1.00 7.76
C LEU A 173 7.40 -2.24 7.15
N HIS A 174 6.65 -2.04 6.08
CA HIS A 174 5.99 -3.09 5.31
C HIS A 174 6.40 -3.01 3.85
N ASP A 175 6.68 -4.15 3.23
CA ASP A 175 6.94 -4.23 1.80
C ASP A 175 5.64 -3.90 1.05
N ALA A 176 5.66 -2.81 0.31
CA ALA A 176 4.52 -2.36 -0.48
C ALA A 176 4.59 -2.91 -1.91
N MET A 177 5.80 -2.89 -2.52
CA MET A 177 5.96 -3.21 -3.91
C MET A 177 7.41 -3.52 -4.27
N ILE A 178 7.59 -4.37 -5.27
CA ILE A 178 8.87 -4.64 -5.92
C ILE A 178 8.77 -4.21 -7.37
N LEU A 179 9.70 -3.39 -7.82
CA LEU A 179 9.77 -2.85 -9.16
C LEU A 179 11.05 -3.33 -9.86
N PRO A 180 11.07 -3.43 -11.19
CA PRO A 180 12.28 -3.81 -11.92
C PRO A 180 13.37 -2.76 -11.73
N LYS A 181 14.64 -3.20 -11.69
CA LYS A 181 15.82 -2.33 -11.52
C LYS A 181 15.83 -1.15 -12.51
N SER A 182 15.39 -1.38 -13.76
CA SER A 182 15.33 -0.37 -14.81
C SER A 182 14.47 0.86 -14.45
N ALA A 183 13.46 0.70 -13.57
CA ALA A 183 12.61 1.79 -13.13
C ALA A 183 13.28 2.70 -12.07
N GLY A 184 14.33 2.22 -11.39
CA GLY A 184 14.91 2.90 -10.23
C GLY A 184 15.42 4.30 -10.52
N SER A 185 16.25 4.46 -11.55
CA SER A 185 16.84 5.75 -11.94
C SER A 185 15.78 6.77 -12.31
N SER A 186 14.74 6.34 -13.04
CA SER A 186 13.65 7.20 -13.50
C SER A 186 12.75 7.64 -12.32
N ILE A 187 12.44 6.74 -11.40
CA ILE A 187 11.66 7.05 -10.19
C ILE A 187 12.42 8.07 -9.33
N ILE A 188 13.72 7.84 -9.09
CA ILE A 188 14.56 8.77 -8.31
C ILE A 188 14.64 10.13 -9.01
N ALA A 189 14.81 10.16 -10.33
CA ALA A 189 14.82 11.41 -11.09
C ALA A 189 13.48 12.15 -10.94
N ARG A 190 12.34 11.44 -11.04
CA ARG A 190 11.01 12.04 -10.84
C ARG A 190 10.84 12.62 -9.45
N LEU A 191 11.24 11.88 -8.42
CA LEU A 191 11.18 12.36 -7.02
C LEU A 191 12.07 13.61 -6.83
N LYS A 192 13.25 13.64 -7.42
CA LYS A 192 14.12 14.82 -7.39
C LYS A 192 13.49 16.04 -8.07
N VAL A 193 12.83 15.85 -9.22
CA VAL A 193 12.10 16.93 -9.91
C VAL A 193 10.96 17.44 -9.01
N LEU A 194 10.15 16.55 -8.45
CA LEU A 194 9.03 16.92 -7.57
C LEU A 194 9.49 17.67 -6.30
N SER A 195 10.67 17.33 -5.80
CA SER A 195 11.24 17.94 -4.58
C SER A 195 12.20 19.09 -4.85
N ASN A 196 12.36 19.48 -6.13
CA ASN A 196 13.30 20.52 -6.59
C ASN A 196 14.76 20.26 -6.16
N LEU A 197 15.21 18.99 -6.27
CA LEU A 197 16.54 18.52 -5.96
C LEU A 197 17.43 18.52 -7.23
N LYS A 198 18.76 18.53 -7.04
CA LYS A 198 19.73 18.44 -8.15
C LYS A 198 19.73 17.05 -8.75
N LEU A 199 19.52 16.94 -10.06
CA LEU A 199 19.45 15.66 -10.78
C LEU A 199 20.84 15.04 -10.98
N ASP A 200 21.85 15.86 -11.18
CA ASP A 200 23.24 15.48 -11.44
C ASP A 200 24.00 15.00 -10.18
N GLU A 201 23.56 15.42 -8.99
CA GLU A 201 24.19 15.01 -7.73
C GLU A 201 23.68 13.61 -7.31
N LYS A 202 24.60 12.62 -7.29
CA LYS A 202 24.30 11.23 -6.92
C LYS A 202 25.01 10.75 -5.67
N ARG A 203 26.02 11.50 -5.18
CA ARG A 203 26.92 11.06 -4.09
C ARG A 203 26.56 11.65 -2.74
N LEU A 204 26.03 12.87 -2.72
CA LEU A 204 25.70 13.58 -1.49
C LEU A 204 24.22 13.46 -1.17
N PRO A 205 23.86 13.35 0.12
CA PRO A 205 22.48 13.44 0.57
C PRO A 205 21.87 14.79 0.15
N GLN A 206 20.60 14.74 -0.22
CA GLN A 206 19.83 15.93 -0.55
C GLN A 206 18.50 15.86 0.19
N ASP A 207 17.98 17.01 0.59
CA ASP A 207 16.64 17.17 1.15
C ASP A 207 15.86 18.21 0.37
N GLY A 208 14.54 18.05 0.34
CA GLY A 208 13.65 18.92 -0.40
C GLY A 208 12.20 18.71 0.03
N ARG A 209 11.28 19.46 -0.58
CA ARG A 209 9.85 19.39 -0.26
C ARG A 209 9.03 19.26 -1.53
N PHE A 210 8.04 18.38 -1.52
CA PHE A 210 6.98 18.36 -2.51
C PHE A 210 6.10 19.60 -2.35
N ARG A 211 5.67 20.13 -3.49
CA ARG A 211 4.68 21.20 -3.55
C ARG A 211 3.48 20.75 -4.36
#